data_b16f4a3e541a3d85e377e37ee7e94b4b
#
_entry.id   b16f4a3e541a3d85e377e37ee7e94b4b
#
_cell.length_a   1.000
_cell.length_b   1.000
_cell.length_c   1.000
_cell.angle_alpha   90.00
_cell.angle_beta   90.00
_cell.angle_gamma   90.00
#
_symmetry.space_group_name_H-M   'P 1'
#
loop_
_entity.id
_entity.type
_entity.pdbx_description
1 polymer ?
#
loop_
_entity_poly.entity_id
_entity_poly.type
_entity_poly.pdbx_seq_one_letter_code
_entity_poly.pdbx_strand_id
1 'polypeptide(L)'
;MRHFGRKEEVHEALTVLGRQMALAGAEDIWLLCCGGSGLCVLELISRSTKDVDALALIVDGTTLKPIEGFSAEMEKAIAQTAGLLGLESDWLNGEASILLERGLPDGILERAGGHAWQYGPCLTVEFIDRLDQVALKLYAAMDLLKGRRHVEDLVEMCPTEPEIQHGLKWLGAWQSNDAFKKRLAFLVEALGFPGMASDFAKGKDT
;
A
#
# COMPACT_ATOMS: atom_id res chain seq x y z
N MET A 1 1.04 -2.06 -22.79
CA MET A 1 1.04 -2.71 -21.48
C MET A 1 -0.28 -2.46 -20.80
N ARG A 2 -0.84 -3.46 -20.15
CA ARG A 2 -2.12 -3.39 -19.44
C ARG A 2 -1.91 -2.77 -18.05
N HIS A 3 -2.86 -1.94 -17.62
CA HIS A 3 -2.92 -1.34 -16.28
C HIS A 3 -4.20 -1.80 -15.59
N PHE A 4 -4.25 -1.69 -14.28
CA PHE A 4 -5.42 -1.99 -13.46
C PHE A 4 -6.25 -0.70 -13.29
N GLY A 5 -7.38 -0.61 -13.98
CA GLY A 5 -8.33 0.51 -13.87
C GLY A 5 -9.56 0.17 -13.03
N ARG A 6 -9.73 -1.11 -12.67
CA ARG A 6 -10.86 -1.62 -11.90
C ARG A 6 -10.42 -2.75 -10.98
N LYS A 7 -11.13 -2.94 -9.87
CA LYS A 7 -10.83 -4.00 -8.89
C LYS A 7 -10.83 -5.40 -9.50
N GLU A 8 -11.71 -5.67 -10.46
CA GLU A 8 -11.81 -6.96 -11.13
C GLU A 8 -10.52 -7.32 -11.86
N GLU A 9 -9.79 -6.33 -12.39
CA GLU A 9 -8.54 -6.55 -13.11
C GLU A 9 -7.39 -6.91 -12.14
N VAL A 10 -7.39 -6.32 -10.94
CA VAL A 10 -6.46 -6.70 -9.86
C VAL A 10 -6.76 -8.14 -9.41
N HIS A 11 -8.03 -8.44 -9.14
CA HIS A 11 -8.46 -9.78 -8.73
C HIS A 11 -8.18 -10.83 -9.82
N GLU A 12 -8.35 -10.49 -11.11
CA GLU A 12 -7.99 -11.37 -12.22
C GLU A 12 -6.50 -11.71 -12.22
N ALA A 13 -5.65 -10.69 -12.10
CA ALA A 13 -4.20 -10.87 -12.10
C ALA A 13 -3.73 -11.73 -10.91
N LEU A 14 -4.23 -11.47 -9.71
CA LEU A 14 -3.93 -12.27 -8.53
C LEU A 14 -4.48 -13.71 -8.63
N THR A 15 -5.65 -13.90 -9.27
CA THR A 15 -6.20 -15.23 -9.53
C THR A 15 -5.33 -16.02 -10.49
N VAL A 16 -4.85 -15.39 -11.58
CA VAL A 16 -3.91 -16.03 -12.52
C VAL A 16 -2.61 -16.35 -11.81
N LEU A 17 -2.07 -15.42 -10.99
CA LEU A 17 -0.86 -15.65 -10.21
C LEU A 17 -1.00 -16.87 -9.30
N GLY A 18 -2.08 -16.95 -8.51
CA GLY A 18 -2.29 -18.08 -7.61
C GLY A 18 -2.35 -19.44 -8.34
N ARG A 19 -2.90 -19.47 -9.56
CA ARG A 19 -2.88 -20.67 -10.44
C ARG A 19 -1.48 -20.99 -10.92
N GLN A 20 -0.70 -19.98 -11.34
CA GLN A 20 0.68 -20.18 -11.80
C GLN A 20 1.58 -20.64 -10.66
N MET A 21 1.38 -20.10 -9.44
CA MET A 21 2.09 -20.55 -8.23
C MET A 21 1.82 -22.03 -7.94
N ALA A 22 0.56 -22.44 -7.96
CA ALA A 22 0.20 -23.86 -7.76
C ALA A 22 0.83 -24.79 -8.81
N LEU A 23 0.86 -24.36 -10.09
CA LEU A 23 1.50 -25.11 -11.18
C LEU A 23 3.03 -25.16 -11.04
N ALA A 24 3.64 -24.11 -10.47
CA ALA A 24 5.08 -24.05 -10.22
C ALA A 24 5.51 -24.82 -8.95
N GLY A 25 4.57 -25.27 -8.12
CA GLY A 25 4.85 -25.89 -6.82
C GLY A 25 5.40 -24.89 -5.80
N ALA A 26 4.97 -23.62 -5.89
CA ALA A 26 5.35 -22.60 -4.92
C ALA A 26 4.74 -22.89 -3.54
N GLU A 27 5.46 -22.46 -2.50
CA GLU A 27 4.97 -22.49 -1.12
C GLU A 27 3.81 -21.52 -0.90
N ASP A 28 3.04 -21.76 0.14
CA ASP A 28 1.96 -20.86 0.55
C ASP A 28 2.52 -19.52 0.99
N ILE A 29 1.92 -18.45 0.48
CA ILE A 29 2.30 -17.08 0.83
C ILE A 29 1.06 -16.25 1.18
N TRP A 30 1.21 -15.41 2.18
CA TRP A 30 0.20 -14.46 2.60
C TRP A 30 0.78 -13.06 2.56
N LEU A 31 0.28 -12.22 1.66
CA LEU A 31 0.77 -10.88 1.41
C LEU A 31 -0.16 -9.83 2.02
N LEU A 32 0.43 -8.84 2.69
CA LEU A 32 -0.22 -7.57 2.97
C LEU A 32 0.15 -6.59 1.86
N CYS A 33 -0.84 -6.04 1.16
CA CYS A 33 -0.66 -5.14 0.02
C CYS A 33 -1.21 -3.74 0.28
N CYS A 34 -0.63 -2.75 -0.39
CA CYS A 34 -0.99 -1.34 -0.28
C CYS A 34 -0.98 -0.65 -1.65
N GLY A 35 -0.85 0.66 -1.66
CA GLY A 35 -0.58 1.43 -2.88
C GLY A 35 -1.78 1.58 -3.81
N GLY A 36 -1.49 1.80 -5.09
CA GLY A 36 -2.51 2.07 -6.11
C GLY A 36 -3.49 0.93 -6.31
N SER A 37 -3.02 -0.32 -6.28
CA SER A 37 -3.88 -1.51 -6.40
C SER A 37 -4.83 -1.67 -5.22
N GLY A 38 -4.36 -1.41 -3.98
CA GLY A 38 -5.22 -1.40 -2.81
C GLY A 38 -6.32 -0.34 -2.91
N LEU A 39 -5.97 0.88 -3.35
CA LEU A 39 -6.95 1.94 -3.58
C LEU A 39 -7.96 1.56 -4.67
N CYS A 40 -7.52 0.89 -5.73
CA CYS A 40 -8.39 0.39 -6.80
C CYS A 40 -9.34 -0.70 -6.30
N VAL A 41 -8.85 -1.67 -5.52
CA VAL A 41 -9.67 -2.76 -4.94
C VAL A 41 -10.71 -2.22 -3.96
N LEU A 42 -10.36 -1.21 -3.17
CA LEU A 42 -11.25 -0.55 -2.23
C LEU A 42 -12.14 0.54 -2.89
N GLU A 43 -12.03 0.72 -4.21
CA GLU A 43 -12.80 1.71 -4.99
C GLU A 43 -12.63 3.15 -4.46
N LEU A 44 -11.43 3.49 -4.01
CA LEU A 44 -11.10 4.80 -3.42
C LEU A 44 -10.58 5.81 -4.44
N ILE A 45 -10.16 5.34 -5.62
CA ILE A 45 -9.67 6.17 -6.74
C ILE A 45 -10.18 5.63 -8.08
N SER A 46 -10.28 6.51 -9.07
CA SER A 46 -10.71 6.16 -10.43
C SER A 46 -9.57 5.95 -11.42
N ARG A 47 -8.35 6.43 -11.09
CA ARG A 47 -7.20 6.25 -11.97
C ARG A 47 -6.68 4.82 -12.00
N SER A 48 -6.03 4.45 -13.09
CA SER A 48 -5.34 3.16 -13.18
C SER A 48 -4.01 3.14 -12.42
N THR A 49 -3.62 1.93 -11.99
CA THR A 49 -2.27 1.61 -11.51
C THR A 49 -1.64 0.54 -12.38
N LYS A 50 -0.32 0.42 -12.37
CA LYS A 50 0.41 -0.58 -13.17
C LYS A 50 0.86 -1.79 -12.34
N ASP A 51 0.87 -1.66 -11.02
CA ASP A 51 1.54 -2.54 -10.07
C ASP A 51 0.66 -2.88 -8.85
N VAL A 52 1.02 -3.97 -8.21
CA VAL A 52 0.56 -4.38 -6.88
C VAL A 52 1.75 -4.27 -5.93
N ASP A 53 1.67 -3.35 -4.99
CA ASP A 53 2.72 -3.10 -4.00
C ASP A 53 2.51 -4.02 -2.79
N ALA A 54 3.33 -5.06 -2.65
CA ALA A 54 3.35 -5.91 -1.46
C ALA A 54 4.16 -5.21 -0.35
N LEU A 55 3.50 -4.97 0.78
CA LEU A 55 4.04 -4.25 1.93
C LEU A 55 4.77 -5.19 2.90
N ALA A 56 4.24 -6.39 3.10
CA ALA A 56 4.78 -7.36 4.03
C ALA A 56 4.33 -8.78 3.71
N LEU A 57 5.04 -9.75 4.26
CA LEU A 57 4.56 -11.12 4.48
C LEU A 57 3.80 -11.17 5.80
N ILE A 58 2.64 -11.85 5.80
CA ILE A 58 1.92 -12.19 7.03
C ILE A 58 2.30 -13.61 7.42
N VAL A 59 2.89 -13.76 8.60
CA VAL A 59 3.31 -15.05 9.16
C VAL A 59 2.43 -15.37 10.35
N ASP A 60 1.92 -16.60 10.39
CA ASP A 60 1.06 -17.10 11.48
C ASP A 60 -0.20 -16.23 11.73
N GLY A 61 -0.64 -15.48 10.71
CA GLY A 61 -1.81 -14.61 10.79
C GLY A 61 -1.65 -13.35 11.66
N THR A 62 -0.50 -13.15 12.29
CA THR A 62 -0.32 -12.08 13.30
C THR A 62 0.99 -11.30 13.17
N THR A 63 1.97 -11.84 12.47
CA THR A 63 3.32 -11.26 12.40
C THR A 63 3.62 -10.77 11.00
N LEU A 64 4.07 -9.51 10.88
CA LEU A 64 4.54 -8.95 9.62
C LEU A 64 6.06 -9.14 9.49
N LYS A 65 6.50 -9.63 8.33
CA LYS A 65 7.92 -9.75 7.97
C LYS A 65 8.22 -8.98 6.69
N PRO A 66 9.42 -8.43 6.55
CA PRO A 66 9.84 -7.78 5.30
C PRO A 66 9.92 -8.79 4.16
N ILE A 67 9.68 -8.30 2.94
CA ILE A 67 9.87 -9.04 1.70
C ILE A 67 11.29 -8.78 1.22
N GLU A 68 12.20 -9.71 1.49
CA GLU A 68 13.58 -9.62 1.01
C GLU A 68 13.72 -10.07 -0.46
N GLY A 69 12.69 -10.76 -0.97
CA GLY A 69 12.55 -11.30 -2.31
C GLY A 69 11.50 -12.38 -2.35
N PHE A 70 11.09 -12.77 -3.53
CA PHE A 70 10.17 -13.91 -3.73
C PHE A 70 10.98 -15.16 -4.07
N SER A 71 10.41 -16.36 -3.79
CA SER A 71 11.03 -17.62 -4.19
C SER A 71 11.13 -17.72 -5.73
N ALA A 72 12.03 -18.55 -6.22
CA ALA A 72 12.21 -18.75 -7.66
C ALA A 72 10.93 -19.23 -8.35
N GLU A 73 10.12 -20.07 -7.68
CA GLU A 73 8.83 -20.55 -8.14
C GLU A 73 7.81 -19.41 -8.24
N MET A 74 7.78 -18.53 -7.24
CA MET A 74 6.90 -17.36 -7.23
C MET A 74 7.34 -16.32 -8.27
N GLU A 75 8.63 -16.02 -8.40
CA GLU A 75 9.14 -15.12 -9.45
C GLU A 75 8.79 -15.63 -10.84
N LYS A 76 8.92 -16.95 -11.07
CA LYS A 76 8.49 -17.59 -12.32
C LYS A 76 6.98 -17.42 -12.54
N ALA A 77 6.17 -17.60 -11.49
CA ALA A 77 4.72 -17.41 -11.57
C ALA A 77 4.34 -15.96 -11.88
N ILE A 78 5.03 -14.99 -11.26
CA ILE A 78 4.86 -13.55 -11.54
C ILE A 78 5.15 -13.25 -13.01
N ALA A 79 6.29 -13.73 -13.53
CA ALA A 79 6.68 -13.51 -14.93
C ALA A 79 5.71 -14.18 -15.91
N GLN A 80 5.23 -15.40 -15.62
CA GLN A 80 4.24 -16.09 -16.44
C GLN A 80 2.90 -15.33 -16.46
N THR A 81 2.45 -14.84 -15.30
CA THR A 81 1.23 -14.03 -15.18
C THR A 81 1.36 -12.74 -15.99
N ALA A 82 2.51 -12.06 -15.89
CA ALA A 82 2.78 -10.86 -16.68
C ALA A 82 2.67 -11.14 -18.19
N GLY A 83 3.27 -12.23 -18.67
CA GLY A 83 3.19 -12.65 -20.07
C GLY A 83 1.78 -12.98 -20.53
N LEU A 84 0.99 -13.67 -19.72
CA LEU A 84 -0.39 -14.06 -20.03
C LEU A 84 -1.35 -12.86 -20.12
N LEU A 85 -1.15 -11.85 -19.25
CA LEU A 85 -2.07 -10.72 -19.14
C LEU A 85 -1.55 -9.44 -19.79
N GLY A 86 -0.32 -9.43 -20.31
CA GLY A 86 0.32 -8.24 -20.90
C GLY A 86 0.67 -7.18 -19.88
N LEU A 87 1.01 -7.59 -18.65
CA LEU A 87 1.46 -6.71 -17.55
C LEU A 87 2.97 -6.43 -17.65
N GLU A 88 3.47 -5.49 -16.86
CA GLU A 88 4.89 -5.25 -16.67
C GLU A 88 5.54 -6.43 -15.91
N SER A 89 6.85 -6.65 -16.07
CA SER A 89 7.54 -7.75 -15.37
C SER A 89 7.57 -7.56 -13.85
N ASP A 90 7.50 -6.33 -13.38
CA ASP A 90 7.51 -5.88 -11.98
C ASP A 90 6.11 -5.51 -11.44
N TRP A 91 5.04 -6.00 -12.12
CA TRP A 91 3.66 -5.71 -11.75
C TRP A 91 3.29 -6.10 -10.31
N LEU A 92 3.97 -7.08 -9.73
CA LEU A 92 3.94 -7.41 -8.31
C LEU A 92 5.34 -7.24 -7.76
N ASN A 93 5.52 -6.36 -6.79
CA ASN A 93 6.82 -6.04 -6.22
C ASN A 93 6.73 -5.85 -4.70
N GLY A 94 7.88 -5.92 -4.03
CA GLY A 94 8.03 -5.73 -2.58
C GLY A 94 8.68 -4.40 -2.19
N GLU A 95 8.74 -3.40 -3.08
CA GLU A 95 9.45 -2.14 -2.79
C GLU A 95 8.88 -1.40 -1.56
N ALA A 96 7.57 -1.50 -1.33
CA ALA A 96 6.92 -0.90 -0.18
C ALA A 96 7.35 -1.52 1.17
N SER A 97 7.95 -2.71 1.15
CA SER A 97 8.35 -3.45 2.36
C SER A 97 9.41 -2.74 3.20
N ILE A 98 10.16 -1.81 2.62
CA ILE A 98 11.11 -0.96 3.35
C ILE A 98 10.43 -0.13 4.46
N LEU A 99 9.12 0.08 4.39
CA LEU A 99 8.37 0.80 5.42
C LEU A 99 8.32 0.04 6.76
N LEU A 100 8.47 -1.30 6.75
CA LEU A 100 8.54 -2.07 7.98
C LEU A 100 9.71 -1.67 8.87
N GLU A 101 10.85 -1.31 8.28
CA GLU A 101 12.04 -0.88 9.03
C GLU A 101 11.77 0.39 9.85
N ARG A 102 10.82 1.21 9.40
CA ARG A 102 10.45 2.46 10.06
C ARG A 102 9.27 2.31 11.02
N GLY A 103 8.64 1.13 11.02
CA GLY A 103 7.40 0.84 11.72
C GLY A 103 6.17 1.28 10.92
N LEU A 104 5.16 0.43 10.91
CA LEU A 104 3.86 0.68 10.29
C LEU A 104 2.88 1.28 11.33
N PRO A 105 1.75 1.85 10.90
CA PRO A 105 0.69 2.26 11.83
C PRO A 105 0.24 1.11 12.73
N ASP A 106 0.12 1.37 14.04
CA ASP A 106 -0.35 0.38 15.00
C ASP A 106 -1.72 -0.18 14.59
N GLY A 107 -1.90 -1.49 14.67
CA GLY A 107 -3.16 -2.16 14.34
C GLY A 107 -3.44 -2.29 12.84
N ILE A 108 -2.46 -2.04 11.96
CA ILE A 108 -2.63 -2.11 10.49
C ILE A 108 -3.11 -3.49 10.03
N LEU A 109 -2.58 -4.58 10.62
CA LEU A 109 -2.94 -5.94 10.24
C LEU A 109 -4.36 -6.30 10.70
N GLU A 110 -4.75 -5.90 11.90
CA GLU A 110 -6.11 -6.13 12.41
C GLU A 110 -7.17 -5.43 11.54
N ARG A 111 -6.86 -4.23 11.06
CA ARG A 111 -7.77 -3.50 10.15
C ARG A 111 -7.82 -4.10 8.75
N ALA A 112 -6.70 -4.62 8.26
CA ALA A 112 -6.62 -5.28 6.94
C ALA A 112 -7.42 -6.56 6.87
N GLY A 113 -7.61 -7.28 7.99
CA GLY A 113 -8.33 -8.57 8.04
C GLY A 113 -9.75 -8.56 7.49
N GLY A 114 -10.37 -7.36 7.33
CA GLY A 114 -11.65 -7.20 6.62
C GLY A 114 -11.54 -7.26 5.09
N HIS A 115 -10.33 -7.26 4.54
CA HIS A 115 -10.03 -7.16 3.11
C HIS A 115 -9.07 -8.26 2.66
N ALA A 116 -9.30 -9.49 3.13
CA ALA A 116 -8.53 -10.68 2.79
C ALA A 116 -9.19 -11.49 1.69
N TRP A 117 -8.42 -11.90 0.68
CA TRP A 117 -8.87 -12.76 -0.41
C TRP A 117 -7.89 -13.90 -0.66
N GLN A 118 -8.42 -15.10 -0.88
CA GLN A 118 -7.65 -16.26 -1.28
C GLN A 118 -7.69 -16.42 -2.80
N TYR A 119 -6.52 -16.49 -3.44
CA TYR A 119 -6.34 -16.65 -4.87
C TYR A 119 -5.69 -18.00 -5.20
N GLY A 120 -6.50 -19.06 -5.17
CA GLY A 120 -6.01 -20.44 -5.30
C GLY A 120 -5.47 -21.01 -4.00
N PRO A 121 -4.74 -22.14 -4.05
CA PRO A 121 -4.31 -22.84 -2.86
C PRO A 121 -3.15 -22.16 -2.13
N CYS A 122 -2.27 -21.46 -2.84
CA CYS A 122 -0.99 -21.00 -2.32
C CYS A 122 -0.88 -19.48 -2.11
N LEU A 123 -1.91 -18.69 -2.45
CA LEU A 123 -1.84 -17.23 -2.37
C LEU A 123 -3.02 -16.66 -1.59
N THR A 124 -2.72 -15.99 -0.50
CA THR A 124 -3.66 -15.10 0.21
C THR A 124 -3.13 -13.67 0.13
N VAL A 125 -4.02 -12.71 -0.16
CA VAL A 125 -3.67 -11.29 -0.19
C VAL A 125 -4.66 -10.52 0.66
N GLU A 126 -4.14 -9.70 1.55
CA GLU A 126 -4.90 -8.68 2.27
C GLU A 126 -4.50 -7.29 1.76
N PHE A 127 -5.47 -6.41 1.61
CA PHE A 127 -5.22 -5.01 1.34
C PHE A 127 -5.43 -4.21 2.62
N ILE A 128 -4.49 -3.31 2.93
CA ILE A 128 -4.63 -2.45 4.10
C ILE A 128 -5.90 -1.59 3.98
N ASP A 129 -6.50 -1.31 5.12
CA ASP A 129 -7.71 -0.49 5.24
C ASP A 129 -7.51 0.94 4.73
N ARG A 130 -8.62 1.62 4.39
CA ARG A 130 -8.63 3.00 3.94
C ARG A 130 -7.88 3.96 4.89
N LEU A 131 -8.02 3.76 6.20
CA LEU A 131 -7.36 4.58 7.21
C LEU A 131 -5.83 4.55 7.04
N ASP A 132 -5.28 3.34 6.85
CA ASP A 132 -3.85 3.13 6.65
C ASP A 132 -3.39 3.53 5.25
N GLN A 133 -4.25 3.38 4.22
CA GLN A 133 -3.97 3.90 2.88
C GLN A 133 -3.74 5.41 2.92
N VAL A 134 -4.58 6.17 3.64
CA VAL A 134 -4.41 7.63 3.80
C VAL A 134 -3.08 7.93 4.50
N ALA A 135 -2.75 7.22 5.58
CA ALA A 135 -1.50 7.42 6.31
C ALA A 135 -0.27 7.18 5.42
N LEU A 136 -0.25 6.07 4.67
CA LEU A 136 0.84 5.75 3.76
C LEU A 136 0.92 6.74 2.59
N LYS A 137 -0.20 7.26 2.09
CA LYS A 137 -0.24 8.29 1.05
C LYS A 137 0.28 9.64 1.53
N LEU A 138 -0.01 10.03 2.78
CA LEU A 138 0.59 11.23 3.38
C LEU A 138 2.12 11.13 3.42
N TYR A 139 2.66 9.97 3.80
CA TYR A 139 4.09 9.72 3.75
C TYR A 139 4.65 9.79 2.34
N ALA A 140 4.07 9.04 1.42
CA ALA A 140 4.54 8.93 0.04
C ALA A 140 4.47 10.27 -0.72
N ALA A 141 3.52 11.15 -0.37
CA ALA A 141 3.41 12.50 -0.90
C ALA A 141 4.62 13.40 -0.54
N MET A 142 5.43 13.00 0.45
CA MET A 142 6.64 13.73 0.83
C MET A 142 7.83 13.44 -0.11
N ASP A 143 7.74 12.45 -0.99
CA ASP A 143 8.74 12.21 -2.03
C ASP A 143 8.78 13.38 -3.03
N LEU A 144 9.98 13.96 -3.22
CA LEU A 144 10.15 15.12 -4.09
C LEU A 144 9.99 14.80 -5.59
N LEU A 145 10.18 13.55 -5.98
CA LEU A 145 10.13 13.11 -7.39
C LEU A 145 8.77 12.50 -7.76
N LYS A 146 8.21 11.69 -6.87
CA LYS A 146 6.99 10.91 -7.12
C LYS A 146 5.77 11.41 -6.33
N GLY A 147 5.95 12.35 -5.39
CA GLY A 147 4.93 12.78 -4.43
C GLY A 147 3.64 13.32 -5.06
N ARG A 148 3.72 13.97 -6.24
CA ARG A 148 2.56 14.55 -6.92
C ARG A 148 1.40 13.56 -7.11
N ARG A 149 1.70 12.33 -7.54
CA ARG A 149 0.68 11.29 -7.75
C ARG A 149 -0.02 10.90 -6.45
N HIS A 150 0.72 10.87 -5.34
CA HIS A 150 0.15 10.57 -4.03
C HIS A 150 -0.71 11.70 -3.48
N VAL A 151 -0.37 12.96 -3.80
CA VAL A 151 -1.23 14.12 -3.52
C VAL A 151 -2.54 14.04 -4.31
N GLU A 152 -2.47 13.70 -5.60
CA GLU A 152 -3.66 13.51 -6.44
C GLU A 152 -4.57 12.40 -5.88
N ASP A 153 -3.99 11.27 -5.41
CA ASP A 153 -4.74 10.21 -4.72
C ASP A 153 -5.43 10.74 -3.45
N LEU A 154 -4.71 11.47 -2.59
CA LEU A 154 -5.28 12.04 -1.37
C LEU A 154 -6.44 13.01 -1.66
N VAL A 155 -6.31 13.84 -2.69
CA VAL A 155 -7.38 14.76 -3.09
C VAL A 155 -8.62 13.99 -3.54
N GLU A 156 -8.45 12.93 -4.34
CA GLU A 156 -9.57 12.09 -4.81
C GLU A 156 -10.22 11.30 -3.67
N MET A 157 -9.41 10.77 -2.74
CA MET A 157 -9.90 10.07 -1.56
C MET A 157 -10.71 10.97 -0.62
N CYS A 158 -10.53 12.29 -0.65
CA CYS A 158 -11.18 13.24 0.25
C CYS A 158 -11.09 12.78 1.72
N PRO A 159 -9.88 12.73 2.32
CA PRO A 159 -9.69 12.20 3.66
C PRO A 159 -10.47 12.98 4.70
N THR A 160 -10.92 12.30 5.73
CA THR A 160 -11.58 12.87 6.89
C THR A 160 -10.57 13.33 7.95
N GLU A 161 -11.00 14.17 8.90
CA GLU A 161 -10.16 14.62 10.01
C GLU A 161 -9.56 13.46 10.83
N PRO A 162 -10.30 12.39 11.22
CA PRO A 162 -9.74 11.24 11.91
C PRO A 162 -8.66 10.49 11.08
N GLU A 163 -8.82 10.40 9.76
CA GLU A 163 -7.84 9.76 8.88
C GLU A 163 -6.54 10.57 8.79
N ILE A 164 -6.64 11.89 8.69
CA ILE A 164 -5.48 12.78 8.74
C ILE A 164 -4.80 12.69 10.12
N GLN A 165 -5.57 12.70 11.20
CA GLN A 165 -5.05 12.58 12.56
C GLN A 165 -4.27 11.27 12.75
N HIS A 166 -4.82 10.15 12.28
CA HIS A 166 -4.16 8.84 12.32
C HIS A 166 -2.80 8.88 11.60
N GLY A 167 -2.75 9.43 10.39
CA GLY A 167 -1.51 9.55 9.62
C GLY A 167 -0.49 10.48 10.29
N LEU A 168 -0.94 11.63 10.83
CA LEU A 168 -0.07 12.56 11.54
C LEU A 168 0.51 11.97 12.82
N LYS A 169 -0.30 11.22 13.58
CA LYS A 169 0.16 10.51 14.79
C LYS A 169 1.26 9.51 14.45
N TRP A 170 1.06 8.69 13.43
CA TRP A 170 2.07 7.74 12.98
C TRP A 170 3.34 8.43 12.51
N LEU A 171 3.24 9.45 11.65
CA LEU A 171 4.38 10.18 11.11
C LEU A 171 5.07 11.06 12.15
N GLY A 172 4.35 11.51 13.16
CA GLY A 172 4.88 12.28 14.28
C GLY A 172 5.81 11.48 15.20
N ALA A 173 5.57 10.15 15.30
CA ALA A 173 6.43 9.24 16.04
C ALA A 173 7.81 9.06 15.39
N TRP A 174 7.97 9.38 14.11
CA TRP A 174 9.24 9.31 13.44
C TRP A 174 10.14 10.50 13.78
N GLN A 175 11.44 10.25 13.92
CA GLN A 175 12.43 11.33 14.07
C GLN A 175 12.64 12.03 12.71
N SER A 176 11.64 12.76 12.26
CA SER A 176 11.65 13.47 10.99
C SER A 176 12.30 14.85 11.16
N ASN A 177 13.02 15.29 10.10
CA ASN A 177 13.61 16.64 10.11
C ASN A 177 12.55 17.74 9.90
N ASP A 178 12.89 18.98 10.22
CA ASP A 178 11.99 20.13 10.11
C ASP A 178 11.46 20.36 8.69
N ALA A 179 12.24 20.02 7.66
CA ALA A 179 11.83 20.16 6.27
C ALA A 179 10.70 19.19 5.92
N PHE A 180 10.77 17.95 6.41
CA PHE A 180 9.69 16.96 6.27
C PHE A 180 8.43 17.45 6.98
N LYS A 181 8.54 17.86 8.25
CA LYS A 181 7.42 18.36 9.06
C LYS A 181 6.72 19.56 8.39
N LYS A 182 7.49 20.52 7.90
CA LYS A 182 6.95 21.70 7.19
C LYS A 182 6.20 21.31 5.90
N ARG A 183 6.75 20.39 5.11
CA ARG A 183 6.08 19.93 3.89
C ARG A 183 4.79 19.17 4.21
N LEU A 184 4.82 18.30 5.22
CA LEU A 184 3.63 17.55 5.64
C LEU A 184 2.55 18.50 6.17
N ALA A 185 2.91 19.49 7.00
CA ALA A 185 1.97 20.50 7.47
C ALA A 185 1.36 21.30 6.30
N PHE A 186 2.18 21.72 5.32
CA PHE A 186 1.68 22.40 4.12
C PHE A 186 0.69 21.54 3.33
N LEU A 187 0.98 20.23 3.16
CA LEU A 187 0.07 19.30 2.49
C LEU A 187 -1.26 19.18 3.27
N VAL A 188 -1.20 18.99 4.58
CA VAL A 188 -2.39 18.85 5.44
C VAL A 188 -3.25 20.11 5.42
N GLU A 189 -2.63 21.30 5.41
CA GLU A 189 -3.34 22.57 5.22
C GLU A 189 -4.01 22.64 3.84
N ALA A 190 -3.30 22.25 2.77
CA ALA A 190 -3.83 22.21 1.39
C ALA A 190 -4.99 21.21 1.22
N LEU A 191 -5.02 20.15 2.02
CA LEU A 191 -6.14 19.19 2.08
C LEU A 191 -7.34 19.70 2.88
N GLY A 192 -7.27 20.90 3.48
CA GLY A 192 -8.38 21.55 4.18
C GLY A 192 -8.33 21.44 5.71
N PHE A 193 -7.20 21.06 6.32
CA PHE A 193 -7.04 20.86 7.75
C PHE A 193 -6.01 21.84 8.39
N PRO A 194 -6.19 23.17 8.30
CA PRO A 194 -5.17 24.13 8.74
C PRO A 194 -4.89 24.08 10.26
N GLY A 195 -5.89 23.71 11.08
CA GLY A 195 -5.73 23.55 12.52
C GLY A 195 -4.75 22.44 12.85
N MET A 196 -4.94 21.26 12.28
CA MET A 196 -4.07 20.08 12.46
C MET A 196 -2.66 20.34 11.92
N ALA A 197 -2.54 20.98 10.76
CA ALA A 197 -1.26 21.40 10.21
C ALA A 197 -0.46 22.29 11.17
N SER A 198 -1.12 23.28 11.78
CA SER A 198 -0.50 24.19 12.75
C SER A 198 -0.06 23.47 14.03
N ASP A 199 -0.86 22.56 14.55
CA ASP A 199 -0.54 21.83 15.78
C ASP A 199 0.59 20.82 15.55
N PHE A 200 0.59 20.12 14.43
CA PHE A 200 1.67 19.24 14.04
C PHE A 200 3.00 19.99 13.85
N ALA A 201 2.98 21.15 13.19
CA ALA A 201 4.18 21.97 12.99
C ALA A 201 4.77 22.48 14.32
N LYS A 202 3.96 22.67 15.36
CA LYS A 202 4.37 23.10 16.71
C LYS A 202 4.80 21.93 17.61
N GLY A 203 4.72 20.68 17.13
CA GLY A 203 5.05 19.50 17.91
C GLY A 203 4.06 19.21 19.03
N LYS A 204 2.82 19.66 18.91
CA LYS A 204 1.75 19.25 19.80
C LYS A 204 1.29 17.86 19.41
N ASP A 205 1.06 16.99 20.39
CA ASP A 205 0.45 15.67 20.18
C ASP A 205 -0.93 15.87 19.52
N THR A 206 -1.04 15.42 18.28
CA THR A 206 -2.29 15.42 17.50
C THR A 206 -3.00 14.09 17.62
#